data_b18b3e6b0fa6a410517c14f5d35decc2
#
_entry.id   b18b3e6b0fa6a410517c14f5d35decc2
#
_cell.length_a   1.000
_cell.length_b   1.000
_cell.length_c   1.000
_cell.angle_alpha   90.00
_cell.angle_beta   90.00
_cell.angle_gamma   90.00
#
_symmetry.space_group_name_H-M   'P 1'
#
loop_
_entity.id
_entity.type
_entity.pdbx_description
1 polymer ?
#
loop_
_entity_poly.entity_id
_entity_poly.type
_entity_poly.pdbx_seq_one_letter_code
_entity_poly.pdbx_strand_id
1 'polypeptide(L)'
;MVALPEPGPLRIGPVDLPPGKVLTSRRYADAARRAVAWVTVDPVPAAGHVWQQLSGLRRDTGLAPVLLGALHGAPRRPWDEEEFGEPVDPREVDAVDLADFLARWWQGSLPDEDDAEEREMWEPFGLAFPGLAPAADQPLTGAEREQVLDSRPLARVGLIPAGRPADVLAVLGWLGVTNWGGLGGFRDYLIPFTAMLRSWEDRFGAVLFEAGLLTSGCWWNARPGPAS
;
A
#
# COMPACT_ATOMS: atom_id res chain seq x y z
N MET A 1 5.71 16.70 10.93
CA MET A 1 4.56 15.85 10.53
C MET A 1 3.51 16.77 9.96
N VAL A 2 2.99 16.50 8.78
CA VAL A 2 1.92 17.27 8.15
C VAL A 2 0.63 17.05 8.92
N ALA A 3 -0.14 18.13 9.14
CA ALA A 3 -1.44 18.03 9.80
C ALA A 3 -2.47 17.46 8.82
N LEU A 4 -3.37 16.61 9.33
CA LEU A 4 -4.53 16.16 8.57
C LEU A 4 -5.56 17.30 8.45
N PRO A 5 -6.33 17.32 7.35
CA PRO A 5 -7.46 18.24 7.21
C PRO A 5 -8.51 18.03 8.30
N GLU A 6 -9.23 19.10 8.62
CA GLU A 6 -10.40 19.01 9.50
C GLU A 6 -11.53 18.21 8.86
N PRO A 7 -12.40 17.55 9.66
CA PRO A 7 -13.59 16.89 9.14
C PRO A 7 -14.49 17.86 8.36
N GLY A 8 -15.06 17.39 7.25
CA GLY A 8 -15.94 18.18 6.39
C GLY A 8 -15.54 18.12 4.92
N PRO A 9 -16.18 18.92 4.05
CA PRO A 9 -15.79 19.02 2.64
C PRO A 9 -14.39 19.64 2.53
N LEU A 10 -13.61 19.15 1.56
CA LEU A 10 -12.21 19.54 1.43
C LEU A 10 -11.89 19.92 -0.02
N ARG A 11 -11.14 21.01 -0.19
CA ARG A 11 -10.58 21.40 -1.46
C ARG A 11 -9.05 21.38 -1.42
N ILE A 12 -8.43 20.66 -2.35
CA ILE A 12 -6.98 20.58 -2.53
C ILE A 12 -6.65 20.98 -3.97
N GLY A 13 -6.09 22.17 -4.14
CA GLY A 13 -5.86 22.71 -5.48
C GLY A 13 -7.15 22.77 -6.31
N PRO A 14 -7.21 22.11 -7.48
CA PRO A 14 -8.40 22.04 -8.32
C PRO A 14 -9.40 20.94 -7.89
N VAL A 15 -9.05 20.10 -6.91
CA VAL A 15 -9.84 18.92 -6.54
C VAL A 15 -10.78 19.25 -5.39
N ASP A 16 -12.08 19.11 -5.63
CA ASP A 16 -13.11 19.20 -4.59
C ASP A 16 -13.49 17.78 -4.12
N LEU A 17 -13.35 17.53 -2.83
CA LEU A 17 -13.72 16.27 -2.19
C LEU A 17 -15.00 16.44 -1.36
N PRO A 18 -15.89 15.45 -1.36
CA PRO A 18 -17.07 15.45 -0.49
C PRO A 18 -16.65 15.45 0.99
N PRO A 19 -17.60 15.61 1.93
CA PRO A 19 -17.30 15.58 3.35
C PRO A 19 -16.50 14.33 3.74
N GLY A 20 -15.44 14.55 4.51
CA GLY A 20 -14.61 13.49 5.07
C GLY A 20 -14.54 13.54 6.59
N LYS A 21 -14.00 12.50 7.15
CA LYS A 21 -13.76 12.31 8.59
C LYS A 21 -12.30 11.94 8.85
N VAL A 22 -11.83 12.29 10.04
CA VAL A 22 -10.51 11.84 10.51
C VAL A 22 -10.66 10.47 11.15
N LEU A 23 -9.82 9.54 10.74
CA LEU A 23 -9.69 8.23 11.36
C LEU A 23 -8.54 8.22 12.35
N THR A 24 -8.74 7.52 13.46
CA THR A 24 -7.74 7.37 14.52
C THR A 24 -7.39 5.91 14.71
N SER A 25 -6.14 5.62 15.00
CA SER A 25 -5.74 4.29 15.45
C SER A 25 -6.38 3.98 16.81
N ARG A 26 -7.01 2.81 16.96
CA ARG A 26 -7.80 2.46 18.16
C ARG A 26 -7.23 1.31 18.99
N ARG A 27 -6.23 0.62 18.50
CA ARG A 27 -5.87 -0.71 19.02
C ARG A 27 -5.14 -0.71 20.36
N TYR A 28 -4.66 0.43 20.84
CA TYR A 28 -4.00 0.49 22.14
C TYR A 28 -4.75 1.45 23.05
N ALA A 29 -5.42 0.90 24.05
CA ALA A 29 -6.27 1.65 25.00
C ALA A 29 -5.51 2.73 25.78
N ASP A 30 -4.19 2.58 25.93
CA ASP A 30 -3.33 3.45 26.73
C ASP A 30 -2.49 4.43 25.90
N ALA A 31 -2.43 4.28 24.57
CA ALA A 31 -1.79 5.25 23.68
C ALA A 31 -2.80 6.35 23.33
N ALA A 32 -2.39 7.61 23.44
CA ALA A 32 -3.18 8.73 22.95
C ALA A 32 -3.61 8.44 21.51
N ARG A 33 -4.92 8.42 21.25
CA ARG A 33 -5.50 8.16 19.92
C ARG A 33 -4.83 9.09 18.92
N ARG A 34 -4.13 8.51 17.95
CA ARG A 34 -3.43 9.27 16.92
C ARG A 34 -4.27 9.30 15.65
N ALA A 35 -4.53 10.50 15.15
CA ALA A 35 -5.11 10.68 13.84
C ALA A 35 -4.14 10.15 12.77
N VAL A 36 -4.60 9.21 11.93
CA VAL A 36 -3.76 8.51 10.95
C VAL A 36 -4.16 8.81 9.50
N ALA A 37 -5.42 9.15 9.26
CA ALA A 37 -5.93 9.45 7.93
C ALA A 37 -7.13 10.41 7.97
N TRP A 38 -7.32 11.16 6.89
CA TRP A 38 -8.60 11.78 6.55
C TRP A 38 -9.22 10.98 5.41
N VAL A 39 -10.51 10.62 5.50
CA VAL A 39 -11.16 9.74 4.53
C VAL A 39 -12.53 10.29 4.16
N THR A 40 -12.89 10.30 2.88
CA THR A 40 -14.24 10.67 2.43
C THR A 40 -15.29 9.76 3.04
N VAL A 41 -16.40 10.34 3.52
CA VAL A 41 -17.53 9.58 4.09
C VAL A 41 -18.20 8.75 3.00
N ASP A 42 -18.42 9.36 1.85
CA ASP A 42 -19.03 8.71 0.70
C ASP A 42 -17.99 8.39 -0.38
N PRO A 43 -18.24 7.38 -1.23
CA PRO A 43 -17.42 7.11 -2.39
C PRO A 43 -17.42 8.30 -3.37
N VAL A 44 -16.28 8.54 -3.98
CA VAL A 44 -16.05 9.61 -4.96
C VAL A 44 -16.18 9.04 -6.37
N PRO A 45 -16.97 9.68 -7.26
CA PRO A 45 -17.01 9.32 -8.68
C PRO A 45 -15.65 9.55 -9.36
N ALA A 46 -15.34 8.74 -10.38
CA ALA A 46 -14.07 8.78 -11.10
C ALA A 46 -12.85 8.75 -10.15
N ALA A 47 -12.93 7.90 -9.12
CA ALA A 47 -11.99 7.90 -8.00
C ALA A 47 -10.54 7.71 -8.45
N GLY A 48 -10.28 6.93 -9.51
CA GLY A 48 -8.94 6.77 -10.06
C GLY A 48 -8.37 8.09 -10.59
N HIS A 49 -9.15 8.87 -11.31
CA HIS A 49 -8.71 10.18 -11.82
C HIS A 49 -8.54 11.21 -10.69
N VAL A 50 -9.42 11.19 -9.69
CA VAL A 50 -9.28 12.02 -8.49
C VAL A 50 -7.99 11.68 -7.75
N TRP A 51 -7.69 10.40 -7.58
CA TRP A 51 -6.43 9.93 -6.99
C TRP A 51 -5.21 10.43 -7.78
N GLN A 52 -5.26 10.38 -9.13
CA GLN A 52 -4.17 10.86 -9.97
C GLN A 52 -3.90 12.35 -9.76
N GLN A 53 -4.94 13.17 -9.74
CA GLN A 53 -4.82 14.61 -9.50
C GLN A 53 -4.23 14.91 -8.11
N LEU A 54 -4.73 14.25 -7.07
CA LEU A 54 -4.21 14.38 -5.71
C LEU A 54 -2.76 13.90 -5.58
N SER A 55 -2.39 12.83 -6.28
CA SER A 55 -1.01 12.31 -6.31
C SER A 55 -0.04 13.35 -6.89
N GLY A 56 -0.47 14.12 -7.89
CA GLY A 56 0.28 15.25 -8.43
C GLY A 56 0.54 16.35 -7.41
N LEU A 57 -0.38 16.55 -6.46
CA LEU A 57 -0.31 17.60 -5.42
C LEU A 57 0.39 17.13 -4.13
N ARG A 58 0.81 15.87 -4.04
CA ARG A 58 1.39 15.28 -2.82
C ARG A 58 2.60 16.06 -2.30
N ARG A 59 3.48 16.51 -3.19
CA ARG A 59 4.71 17.22 -2.77
C ARG A 59 4.39 18.55 -2.09
N ASP A 60 3.32 19.21 -2.49
CA ASP A 60 2.92 20.51 -1.96
C ASP A 60 2.11 20.36 -0.68
N THR A 61 1.34 19.29 -0.57
CA THR A 61 0.44 19.04 0.57
C THR A 61 1.07 18.17 1.66
N GLY A 62 2.04 17.32 1.31
CA GLY A 62 2.57 16.29 2.20
C GLY A 62 1.58 15.15 2.49
N LEU A 63 0.46 15.10 1.76
CA LEU A 63 -0.58 14.07 1.90
C LEU A 63 -0.52 13.10 0.72
N ALA A 64 -0.36 11.82 1.02
CA ALA A 64 -0.42 10.75 0.04
C ALA A 64 -1.87 10.25 -0.12
N PRO A 65 -2.47 10.30 -1.32
CA PRO A 65 -3.78 9.75 -1.55
C PRO A 65 -3.74 8.24 -1.69
N VAL A 66 -4.78 7.55 -1.19
CA VAL A 66 -5.00 6.12 -1.40
C VAL A 66 -6.48 5.85 -1.61
N LEU A 67 -6.82 4.93 -2.50
CA LEU A 67 -8.19 4.50 -2.71
C LEU A 67 -8.56 3.37 -1.76
N LEU A 68 -9.81 3.40 -1.31
CA LEU A 68 -10.39 2.42 -0.42
C LEU A 68 -11.51 1.71 -1.19
N GLY A 69 -11.15 0.62 -1.87
CA GLY A 69 -12.12 -0.23 -2.57
C GLY A 69 -13.08 -0.89 -1.58
N ALA A 70 -14.27 -1.30 -1.98
CA ALA A 70 -15.16 -2.11 -1.15
C ALA A 70 -14.70 -3.57 -1.15
N LEU A 71 -14.67 -4.21 0.03
CA LEU A 71 -14.40 -5.64 0.13
C LEU A 71 -15.64 -6.41 -0.34
N HIS A 72 -15.52 -7.20 -1.42
CA HIS A 72 -16.60 -8.04 -1.95
C HIS A 72 -17.96 -7.32 -2.12
N GLY A 73 -17.95 -6.02 -2.47
CA GLY A 73 -19.17 -5.22 -2.58
C GLY A 73 -19.84 -4.87 -1.25
N ALA A 74 -19.25 -5.22 -0.12
CA ALA A 74 -19.75 -4.86 1.18
C ALA A 74 -19.74 -3.34 1.41
N PRO A 75 -20.82 -2.75 1.92
CA PRO A 75 -20.88 -1.30 2.18
C PRO A 75 -19.95 -0.89 3.32
N ARG A 76 -19.58 -1.81 4.23
CA ARG A 76 -18.62 -1.60 5.28
C ARG A 76 -17.19 -1.86 4.78
N ARG A 77 -16.30 -1.04 5.28
CA ARG A 77 -14.88 -1.12 4.99
C ARG A 77 -14.12 -1.46 6.26
N PRO A 78 -13.07 -2.26 6.12
CA PRO A 78 -12.11 -2.48 7.20
C PRO A 78 -11.62 -1.19 7.87
N TRP A 79 -11.46 -0.11 7.11
CA TRP A 79 -11.10 1.22 7.60
C TRP A 79 -12.10 1.81 8.61
N ASP A 80 -13.36 1.38 8.56
CA ASP A 80 -14.38 1.75 9.55
C ASP A 80 -14.36 0.81 10.78
N GLU A 81 -13.66 -0.33 10.69
CA GLU A 81 -13.68 -1.42 11.66
C GLU A 81 -12.35 -1.61 12.43
N GLU A 82 -11.59 -0.54 12.60
CA GLU A 82 -10.38 -0.57 13.44
C GLU A 82 -9.21 -1.41 12.86
N GLU A 83 -9.03 -1.41 11.54
CA GLU A 83 -7.92 -2.10 10.89
C GLU A 83 -6.55 -1.43 11.05
N PHE A 84 -6.46 -0.43 11.92
CA PHE A 84 -5.21 0.24 12.18
C PHE A 84 -4.62 -0.21 13.51
N GLY A 85 -3.44 -0.80 13.43
CA GLY A 85 -2.60 -1.07 14.57
C GLY A 85 -1.74 0.15 14.93
N GLU A 86 -0.64 -0.12 15.60
CA GLU A 86 0.33 0.92 15.93
C GLU A 86 1.07 1.39 14.66
N PRO A 87 1.08 2.69 14.36
CA PRO A 87 1.89 3.23 13.28
C PRO A 87 3.38 2.89 13.46
N VAL A 88 4.02 2.56 12.36
CA VAL A 88 5.47 2.32 12.30
C VAL A 88 6.17 3.61 11.90
N ASP A 89 7.26 3.95 12.58
CA ASP A 89 8.12 5.06 12.15
C ASP A 89 8.79 4.66 10.81
N PRO A 90 8.66 5.45 9.74
CA PRO A 90 9.32 5.18 8.48
C PRO A 90 10.84 4.93 8.58
N ARG A 91 11.51 5.45 9.62
CA ARG A 91 12.93 5.19 9.87
C ARG A 91 13.23 3.74 10.26
N GLU A 92 12.26 3.02 10.82
CA GLU A 92 12.43 1.59 11.12
C GLU A 92 12.49 0.78 9.82
N VAL A 93 11.82 1.26 8.78
CA VAL A 93 11.85 0.65 7.44
C VAL A 93 13.23 0.82 6.77
N ASP A 94 13.92 1.93 7.05
CA ASP A 94 15.26 2.19 6.51
C ASP A 94 16.32 1.17 7.00
N ALA A 95 16.07 0.51 8.12
CA ALA A 95 16.97 -0.48 8.69
C ALA A 95 16.81 -1.88 8.07
N VAL A 96 15.83 -2.09 7.19
CA VAL A 96 15.56 -3.41 6.59
C VAL A 96 16.51 -3.67 5.42
N ASP A 97 17.33 -4.71 5.54
CA ASP A 97 17.95 -5.33 4.36
C ASP A 97 16.90 -6.20 3.66
N LEU A 98 16.28 -5.63 2.64
CA LEU A 98 15.18 -6.30 1.92
C LEU A 98 15.65 -7.56 1.19
N ALA A 99 16.86 -7.54 0.62
CA ALA A 99 17.38 -8.69 -0.12
C ALA A 99 17.61 -9.87 0.81
N ASP A 100 18.22 -9.62 1.97
CA ASP A 100 18.44 -10.63 3.00
C ASP A 100 17.11 -11.12 3.61
N PHE A 101 16.16 -10.20 3.88
CA PHE A 101 14.82 -10.59 4.35
C PHE A 101 14.12 -11.53 3.37
N LEU A 102 14.08 -11.17 2.08
CA LEU A 102 13.41 -11.97 1.05
C LEU A 102 14.13 -13.30 0.79
N ALA A 103 15.46 -13.32 0.88
CA ALA A 103 16.23 -14.56 0.76
C ALA A 103 15.89 -15.55 1.89
N ARG A 104 15.80 -15.08 3.13
CA ARG A 104 15.37 -15.92 4.27
C ARG A 104 13.92 -16.37 4.14
N TRP A 105 13.03 -15.47 3.72
CA TRP A 105 11.62 -15.82 3.50
C TRP A 105 11.47 -16.86 2.40
N TRP A 106 12.18 -16.68 1.27
CA TRP A 106 12.24 -17.66 0.18
C TRP A 106 12.67 -19.03 0.69
N GLN A 107 13.77 -19.08 1.42
CA GLN A 107 14.29 -20.31 1.99
C GLN A 107 13.29 -20.99 2.95
N GLY A 108 12.60 -20.21 3.77
CA GLY A 108 11.57 -20.70 4.71
C GLY A 108 10.24 -21.08 4.04
N SER A 109 10.06 -20.74 2.77
CA SER A 109 8.87 -21.07 1.98
C SER A 109 9.10 -22.23 1.01
N LEU A 110 10.33 -22.76 0.93
CA LEU A 110 10.61 -23.89 0.06
C LEU A 110 9.87 -25.14 0.54
N PRO A 111 9.38 -25.97 -0.39
CA PRO A 111 8.74 -27.22 -0.06
C PRO A 111 9.70 -28.19 0.63
N ASP A 112 9.18 -29.07 1.46
CA ASP A 112 9.94 -30.15 2.04
C ASP A 112 10.57 -31.04 0.97
N GLU A 113 11.72 -31.66 1.27
CA GLU A 113 12.45 -32.47 0.31
C GLU A 113 11.63 -33.66 -0.22
N ASP A 114 10.68 -34.15 0.56
CA ASP A 114 9.82 -35.29 0.25
C ASP A 114 8.54 -34.90 -0.50
N ASP A 115 8.22 -33.59 -0.64
CA ASP A 115 7.04 -33.11 -1.40
C ASP A 115 7.37 -32.83 -2.86
N ALA A 116 7.25 -33.88 -3.68
CA ALA A 116 7.57 -33.82 -5.11
C ALA A 116 6.60 -32.92 -5.90
N GLU A 117 5.29 -32.89 -5.52
CA GLU A 117 4.28 -32.09 -6.22
C GLU A 117 4.51 -30.60 -5.98
N GLU A 118 4.76 -30.20 -4.73
CA GLU A 118 5.05 -28.83 -4.41
C GLU A 118 6.38 -28.36 -5.00
N ARG A 119 7.41 -29.22 -5.03
CA ARG A 119 8.70 -28.94 -5.67
C ARG A 119 8.56 -28.67 -7.17
N GLU A 120 7.72 -29.44 -7.89
CA GLU A 120 7.45 -29.19 -9.31
C GLU A 120 6.85 -27.81 -9.56
N MET A 121 5.98 -27.31 -8.65
CA MET A 121 5.46 -25.94 -8.75
C MET A 121 6.54 -24.87 -8.55
N TRP A 122 7.59 -25.17 -7.81
CA TRP A 122 8.70 -24.23 -7.58
C TRP A 122 9.76 -24.27 -8.69
N GLU A 123 9.81 -25.31 -9.53
CA GLU A 123 10.81 -25.44 -10.60
C GLU A 123 10.98 -24.16 -11.46
N PRO A 124 9.90 -23.50 -11.91
CA PRO A 124 10.02 -22.30 -12.73
C PRO A 124 10.73 -21.13 -12.03
N PHE A 125 10.72 -21.10 -10.71
CA PHE A 125 11.28 -20.02 -9.89
C PHE A 125 12.66 -20.35 -9.33
N GLY A 126 13.01 -21.64 -9.28
CA GLY A 126 14.23 -22.17 -8.68
C GLY A 126 14.18 -22.26 -7.16
N LEU A 127 15.11 -23.02 -6.59
CA LEU A 127 15.22 -23.22 -5.13
C LEU A 127 16.08 -22.15 -4.44
N ALA A 128 16.80 -21.35 -5.20
CA ALA A 128 17.58 -20.23 -4.66
C ALA A 128 16.87 -18.90 -4.90
N PHE A 129 16.89 -18.02 -3.92
CA PHE A 129 16.34 -16.67 -4.11
C PHE A 129 17.05 -15.98 -5.28
N PRO A 130 16.33 -15.56 -6.33
CA PRO A 130 16.95 -15.01 -7.55
C PRO A 130 17.50 -13.58 -7.37
N GLY A 131 17.34 -13.00 -6.17
CA GLY A 131 17.68 -11.61 -5.91
C GLY A 131 16.53 -10.66 -6.27
N LEU A 132 16.79 -9.38 -6.04
CA LEU A 132 15.84 -8.34 -6.39
C LEU A 132 15.92 -8.06 -7.89
N ALA A 133 14.78 -8.05 -8.60
CA ALA A 133 14.72 -7.73 -10.02
C ALA A 133 15.37 -6.37 -10.33
N PRO A 134 16.10 -6.16 -11.42
CA PRO A 134 16.69 -4.88 -11.78
C PRO A 134 15.63 -3.81 -11.98
N ALA A 135 16.01 -2.54 -11.83
CA ALA A 135 15.13 -1.42 -12.14
C ALA A 135 14.66 -1.51 -13.61
N ALA A 136 13.41 -1.12 -13.87
CA ALA A 136 12.85 -1.13 -15.21
C ALA A 136 12.67 0.31 -15.72
N ASP A 137 13.08 0.54 -16.95
CA ASP A 137 12.97 1.86 -17.62
C ASP A 137 11.77 1.96 -18.57
N GLN A 138 10.87 0.96 -18.56
CA GLN A 138 9.75 0.92 -19.50
C GLN A 138 8.49 1.49 -18.84
N PRO A 139 8.14 2.77 -19.07
CA PRO A 139 6.95 3.38 -18.49
C PRO A 139 5.67 2.74 -19.07
N LEU A 140 4.59 2.78 -18.30
CA LEU A 140 3.27 2.45 -18.80
C LEU A 140 2.87 3.41 -19.95
N THR A 141 2.24 2.86 -20.97
CA THR A 141 1.60 3.65 -22.04
C THR A 141 0.43 4.47 -21.47
N GLY A 142 0.04 5.51 -22.20
CA GLY A 142 -1.15 6.29 -21.84
C GLY A 142 -2.41 5.43 -21.70
N ALA A 143 -2.63 4.48 -22.61
CA ALA A 143 -3.79 3.58 -22.58
C ALA A 143 -3.80 2.64 -21.37
N GLU A 144 -2.66 2.07 -21.00
CA GLU A 144 -2.55 1.23 -19.80
C GLU A 144 -2.80 2.03 -18.51
N ARG A 145 -2.32 3.28 -18.48
CA ARG A 145 -2.58 4.19 -17.38
C ARG A 145 -4.06 4.49 -17.23
N GLU A 146 -4.73 4.87 -18.33
CA GLU A 146 -6.18 5.11 -18.34
C GLU A 146 -6.96 3.85 -17.88
N GLN A 147 -6.59 2.68 -18.37
CA GLN A 147 -7.24 1.44 -17.95
C GLN A 147 -7.17 1.22 -16.43
N VAL A 148 -6.04 1.54 -15.78
CA VAL A 148 -5.92 1.44 -14.32
C VAL A 148 -6.81 2.47 -13.63
N LEU A 149 -6.83 3.72 -14.10
CA LEU A 149 -7.68 4.78 -13.52
C LEU A 149 -9.16 4.44 -13.64
N ASP A 150 -9.59 3.98 -14.82
CA ASP A 150 -10.95 3.59 -15.11
C ASP A 150 -11.39 2.34 -14.32
N SER A 151 -10.46 1.51 -13.87
CA SER A 151 -10.76 0.34 -13.05
C SER A 151 -11.37 0.69 -11.68
N ARG A 152 -11.32 1.95 -11.29
CA ARG A 152 -11.86 2.46 -10.01
C ARG A 152 -12.82 3.64 -10.25
N PRO A 153 -13.98 3.38 -10.85
CA PRO A 153 -14.96 4.43 -11.16
C PRO A 153 -15.61 5.03 -9.91
N LEU A 154 -15.59 4.28 -8.79
CA LEU A 154 -16.20 4.69 -7.53
C LEU A 154 -15.41 4.09 -6.35
N ALA A 155 -14.81 4.93 -5.51
CA ALA A 155 -14.13 4.51 -4.29
C ALA A 155 -14.08 5.66 -3.28
N ARG A 156 -13.89 5.34 -2.00
CA ARG A 156 -13.52 6.35 -1.01
C ARG A 156 -12.06 6.74 -1.20
N VAL A 157 -11.75 7.99 -0.92
CA VAL A 157 -10.41 8.55 -0.99
C VAL A 157 -9.88 8.79 0.42
N GLY A 158 -8.74 8.21 0.73
CA GLY A 158 -7.97 8.48 1.94
C GLY A 158 -6.81 9.43 1.65
N LEU A 159 -6.51 10.31 2.59
CA LEU A 159 -5.36 11.22 2.59
C LEU A 159 -4.52 10.93 3.83
N ILE A 160 -3.27 10.52 3.62
CA ILE A 160 -2.38 10.05 4.67
C ILE A 160 -1.13 10.96 4.74
N PRO A 161 -0.69 11.40 5.94
CA PRO A 161 0.47 12.26 6.10
C PRO A 161 1.78 11.44 5.94
N ALA A 162 2.03 10.95 4.73
CA ALA A 162 3.19 10.15 4.37
C ALA A 162 4.11 10.91 3.41
N GLY A 163 5.41 10.93 3.71
CA GLY A 163 6.42 11.54 2.85
C GLY A 163 6.60 10.83 1.51
N ARG A 164 6.43 9.49 1.52
CA ARG A 164 6.45 8.61 0.35
C ARG A 164 5.14 7.84 0.25
N PRO A 165 4.60 7.59 -0.96
CA PRO A 165 3.45 6.70 -1.13
C PRO A 165 3.67 5.30 -0.56
N ALA A 166 4.87 4.77 -0.68
CA ALA A 166 5.23 3.46 -0.12
C ALA A 166 5.09 3.38 1.41
N ASP A 167 5.19 4.52 2.13
CA ASP A 167 5.10 4.57 3.60
C ASP A 167 3.67 4.63 4.13
N VAL A 168 2.68 4.77 3.26
CA VAL A 168 1.27 4.93 3.66
C VAL A 168 0.82 3.83 4.63
N LEU A 169 1.15 2.58 4.34
CA LEU A 169 0.73 1.45 5.18
C LEU A 169 1.41 1.45 6.55
N ALA A 170 2.70 1.82 6.61
CA ALA A 170 3.44 1.98 7.86
C ALA A 170 2.85 3.11 8.73
N VAL A 171 2.61 4.28 8.12
CA VAL A 171 2.04 5.45 8.81
C VAL A 171 0.63 5.15 9.34
N LEU A 172 -0.15 4.36 8.62
CA LEU A 172 -1.47 3.89 9.06
C LEU A 172 -1.39 2.84 10.17
N GLY A 173 -0.29 2.08 10.27
CA GLY A 173 -0.28 0.86 11.05
C GLY A 173 -1.24 -0.19 10.48
N TRP A 174 -1.29 -0.34 9.16
CA TRP A 174 -2.32 -1.12 8.49
C TRP A 174 -2.21 -2.63 8.75
N LEU A 175 -3.26 -3.22 9.31
CA LEU A 175 -3.29 -4.63 9.74
C LEU A 175 -3.49 -5.64 8.61
N GLY A 176 -3.91 -5.21 7.43
CA GLY A 176 -4.17 -6.10 6.30
C GLY A 176 -2.95 -6.92 5.86
N VAL A 177 -1.74 -6.50 6.20
CA VAL A 177 -0.50 -7.29 5.95
C VAL A 177 -0.48 -8.62 6.70
N THR A 178 -1.27 -8.79 7.77
CA THR A 178 -1.30 -10.04 8.54
C THR A 178 -1.83 -11.23 7.73
N ASN A 179 -2.51 -10.98 6.62
CA ASN A 179 -2.95 -12.03 5.70
C ASN A 179 -1.82 -12.59 4.83
N TRP A 180 -0.64 -12.00 4.88
CA TRP A 180 0.53 -12.40 4.08
C TRP A 180 1.50 -13.29 4.85
N GLY A 181 1.27 -13.49 6.14
CA GLY A 181 2.29 -14.07 6.96
C GLY A 181 1.86 -15.19 7.87
N GLY A 182 2.82 -15.98 8.24
CA GLY A 182 2.75 -17.04 9.25
C GLY A 182 2.73 -16.51 10.70
N LEU A 183 3.53 -17.07 11.58
CA LEU A 183 3.42 -16.99 13.03
C LEU A 183 4.10 -15.77 13.71
N GLY A 184 4.32 -14.66 13.02
CA GLY A 184 4.94 -13.45 13.59
C GLY A 184 3.94 -12.39 14.07
N GLY A 185 4.47 -11.37 14.74
CA GLY A 185 3.70 -10.18 15.11
C GLY A 185 3.41 -9.28 13.90
N PHE A 186 2.33 -8.52 13.98
CA PHE A 186 1.92 -7.58 12.94
C PHE A 186 3.06 -6.67 12.43
N ARG A 187 3.91 -6.14 13.32
CA ARG A 187 5.05 -5.29 12.95
C ARG A 187 6.11 -6.04 12.13
N ASP A 188 6.28 -7.35 12.41
CA ASP A 188 7.28 -8.19 11.75
C ASP A 188 6.97 -8.38 10.25
N TYR A 189 5.72 -8.13 9.84
CA TYR A 189 5.29 -8.15 8.43
C TYR A 189 5.16 -6.75 7.84
N LEU A 190 4.64 -5.78 8.59
CA LEU A 190 4.38 -4.44 8.08
C LEU A 190 5.67 -3.71 7.69
N ILE A 191 6.73 -3.85 8.50
CA ILE A 191 8.02 -3.20 8.25
C ILE A 191 8.66 -3.72 6.95
N PRO A 192 8.91 -5.04 6.77
CA PRO A 192 9.49 -5.53 5.52
C PRO A 192 8.56 -5.39 4.32
N PHE A 193 7.24 -5.47 4.49
CA PHE A 193 6.30 -5.20 3.42
C PHE A 193 6.41 -3.75 2.94
N THR A 194 6.54 -2.80 3.86
CA THR A 194 6.77 -1.39 3.50
C THR A 194 8.12 -1.21 2.81
N ALA A 195 9.18 -1.92 3.24
CA ALA A 195 10.47 -1.91 2.57
C ALA A 195 10.38 -2.46 1.13
N MET A 196 9.57 -3.48 0.91
CA MET A 196 9.28 -4.01 -0.42
C MET A 196 8.57 -2.96 -1.30
N LEU A 197 7.55 -2.26 -0.77
CA LEU A 197 6.87 -1.19 -1.50
C LEU A 197 7.84 -0.05 -1.86
N ARG A 198 8.74 0.33 -0.96
CA ARG A 198 9.80 1.32 -1.25
C ARG A 198 10.74 0.86 -2.35
N SER A 199 11.16 -0.40 -2.32
CA SER A 199 11.99 -0.99 -3.37
C SER A 199 11.28 -0.94 -4.72
N TRP A 200 9.99 -1.19 -4.76
CA TRP A 200 9.18 -1.09 -5.98
C TRP A 200 9.02 0.36 -6.44
N GLU A 201 8.81 1.30 -5.51
CA GLU A 201 8.76 2.73 -5.82
C GLU A 201 10.09 3.19 -6.46
N ASP A 202 11.22 2.83 -5.85
CA ASP A 202 12.56 3.27 -6.29
C ASP A 202 12.99 2.62 -7.63
N ARG A 203 12.58 1.37 -7.88
CA ARG A 203 13.07 0.58 -9.02
C ARG A 203 12.14 0.59 -10.22
N PHE A 204 10.85 0.77 -9.98
CA PHE A 204 9.82 0.71 -11.02
C PHE A 204 8.92 1.94 -11.03
N GLY A 205 9.14 2.90 -10.15
CA GLY A 205 8.22 4.02 -9.97
C GLY A 205 6.81 3.60 -9.53
N ALA A 206 6.70 2.46 -8.84
CA ALA A 206 5.42 1.99 -8.34
C ALA A 206 4.87 2.96 -7.30
N VAL A 207 3.57 3.24 -7.35
CA VAL A 207 2.90 4.09 -6.37
C VAL A 207 1.73 3.33 -5.78
N LEU A 208 1.59 3.33 -4.47
CA LEU A 208 0.44 2.71 -3.81
C LEU A 208 -0.84 3.43 -4.27
N PHE A 209 -1.72 2.69 -4.92
CA PHE A 209 -2.96 3.20 -5.50
C PHE A 209 -4.18 2.86 -4.65
N GLU A 210 -4.23 1.63 -4.16
CA GLU A 210 -5.34 1.11 -3.37
C GLU A 210 -4.83 0.25 -2.22
N ALA A 211 -5.48 0.34 -1.08
CA ALA A 211 -5.29 -0.57 0.03
C ALA A 211 -6.63 -1.16 0.49
N GLY A 212 -6.66 -2.47 0.72
CA GLY A 212 -7.81 -3.21 1.22
C GLY A 212 -7.37 -4.52 1.84
N LEU A 213 -8.23 -5.15 2.66
CA LEU A 213 -7.89 -6.34 3.45
C LEU A 213 -7.39 -7.52 2.60
N LEU A 214 -7.88 -7.64 1.36
CA LEU A 214 -7.50 -8.71 0.42
C LEU A 214 -6.86 -8.18 -0.86
N THR A 215 -6.67 -6.86 -0.98
CA THR A 215 -6.14 -6.23 -2.18
C THR A 215 -5.20 -5.10 -1.80
N SER A 216 -3.93 -5.22 -2.15
CA SER A 216 -3.04 -4.07 -2.28
C SER A 216 -2.79 -3.85 -3.76
N GLY A 217 -3.34 -2.79 -4.31
CA GLY A 217 -3.07 -2.36 -5.68
C GLY A 217 -1.92 -1.37 -5.70
N CYS A 218 -0.83 -1.69 -6.40
CA CYS A 218 0.22 -0.73 -6.72
C CYS A 218 0.09 -0.29 -8.17
N TRP A 219 0.22 1.00 -8.41
CA TRP A 219 0.42 1.55 -9.73
C TRP A 219 1.90 1.51 -10.07
N TRP A 220 2.23 1.02 -11.26
CA TRP A 220 3.58 0.99 -11.77
C TRP A 220 3.75 2.07 -12.85
N ASN A 221 4.73 2.95 -12.68
CA ASN A 221 5.13 3.85 -13.76
C ASN A 221 5.99 3.14 -14.82
N ALA A 222 6.55 1.97 -14.48
CA ALA A 222 7.33 1.14 -15.37
C ALA A 222 7.02 -0.34 -15.11
N ARG A 223 7.06 -1.18 -16.15
CA ARG A 223 6.94 -2.63 -16.02
C ARG A 223 8.29 -3.23 -15.66
N PRO A 224 8.35 -4.20 -14.73
CA PRO A 224 9.53 -5.05 -14.65
C PRO A 224 9.71 -5.77 -16.01
N GLY A 225 10.94 -5.73 -16.54
CA GLY A 225 11.28 -6.49 -17.73
C GLY A 225 11.07 -8.01 -17.49
N PRO A 226 10.94 -8.81 -18.55
CA PRO A 226 10.91 -10.26 -18.39
C PRO A 226 12.17 -10.71 -17.65
N ALA A 227 12.02 -11.62 -16.71
CA ALA A 227 13.14 -12.24 -16.04
C ALA A 227 14.04 -12.88 -17.11
N SER A 228 15.29 -12.47 -17.17
CA SER A 228 16.31 -13.02 -18.07
C SER A 228 16.81 -14.36 -17.55
#